data_70ee46962733fb01a66c5144f3a703cf
#
_entry.id   70ee46962733fb01a66c5144f3a703cf
#
_cell.length_a   1.000
_cell.length_b   1.000
_cell.length_c   1.000
_cell.angle_alpha   90.00
_cell.angle_beta   90.00
_cell.angle_gamma   90.00
#
_symmetry.space_group_name_H-M   'P 1'
#
loop_
_entity.id
_entity.type
_entity.pdbx_description
1 polymer ?
#
loop_
_entity_poly.entity_id
_entity_poly.type
_entity_poly.pdbx_seq_one_letter_code
_entity_poly.pdbx_strand_id
1 'polypeptide(L)'
;MPTRFIILGATGDLTARYLIPALTELRHQELLPHGSILGVGQDDWDTGRFRRHIADRLSQYRPNIPQAVRESVIGALEYRKADVTDADQLRAVIAETGEPVAVYLALPPVVFEPVLRALAAMKLPADSRIVIEKPFGHDLASARALNELSRPSFPERSVFRIDHFLGKQTVQNVLGLRFANRVFEYLWNRDHIEKVEIVWDETVALEGRAGYYDHSGALRDMVQNHLLQLLCVAAMEAPVSFNERDFRDRKVDVLRAVRRFSPDEVARHTVRARYTNGRVGERDIPNYLDEPGVQADRQTETFAEVTLFIDNWRWAGVPFVLRTGKALGRDKNEIVIHYRPVPHLPFEQAAPPANVLRLRLNPDRMELGVNINGPGGPLVLDPATLAAELAPQELSAYARLLLDVFDGNAVLSIRGDEAEESWRIVEPILSGWREGRIDMREYAAGSDGPGGEKERGADS
;
A
#
# COMPACT_ATOMS: atom_id res chain seq x y z
N MET A 1 4.03 8.56 25.58
CA MET A 1 4.42 8.96 24.22
C MET A 1 5.93 8.97 24.10
N PRO A 2 6.52 8.57 22.96
CA PRO A 2 7.94 8.74 22.73
C PRO A 2 8.36 10.21 22.81
N THR A 3 9.46 10.48 23.49
CA THR A 3 10.00 11.84 23.66
C THR A 3 10.98 12.20 22.55
N ARG A 4 11.48 11.21 21.82
CA ARG A 4 12.41 11.37 20.71
C ARG A 4 12.01 10.49 19.52
N PHE A 5 12.03 11.10 18.33
CA PHE A 5 11.84 10.39 17.08
C PHE A 5 13.17 10.21 16.36
N ILE A 6 13.59 8.96 16.16
CA ILE A 6 14.88 8.61 15.58
C ILE A 6 14.66 8.04 14.18
N ILE A 7 15.28 8.62 13.17
CA ILE A 7 15.19 8.19 11.77
C ILE A 7 16.52 7.57 11.37
N LEU A 8 16.55 6.25 11.21
CA LEU A 8 17.70 5.54 10.67
C LEU A 8 17.63 5.58 9.13
N GLY A 9 18.66 6.09 8.46
CA GLY A 9 18.66 6.41 7.04
C GLY A 9 18.16 7.82 6.72
N ALA A 10 18.50 8.77 7.59
CA ALA A 10 17.96 10.13 7.57
C ALA A 10 18.29 10.96 6.33
N THR A 11 19.35 10.63 5.61
CA THR A 11 19.80 11.33 4.40
C THR A 11 19.10 10.82 3.12
N GLY A 12 18.31 9.74 3.25
CA GLY A 12 17.60 9.11 2.13
C GLY A 12 16.38 9.88 1.64
N ASP A 13 15.91 9.53 0.43
CA ASP A 13 14.76 10.17 -0.24
C ASP A 13 13.45 10.02 0.57
N LEU A 14 13.22 8.87 1.21
CA LEU A 14 12.04 8.64 2.05
C LEU A 14 11.93 9.68 3.17
N THR A 15 13.02 9.95 3.85
CA THR A 15 13.07 10.95 4.94
C THR A 15 12.76 12.33 4.41
N ALA A 16 13.44 12.76 3.35
CA ALA A 16 13.34 14.11 2.84
C ALA A 16 12.01 14.39 2.12
N ARG A 17 11.44 13.38 1.45
CA ARG A 17 10.25 13.52 0.62
C ARG A 17 8.94 13.21 1.34
N TYR A 18 8.97 12.34 2.34
CA TYR A 18 7.74 11.87 3.00
C TYR A 18 7.75 12.08 4.52
N LEU A 19 8.80 11.66 5.26
CA LEU A 19 8.76 11.67 6.71
C LEU A 19 8.83 13.08 7.30
N ILE A 20 9.84 13.87 6.92
CA ILE A 20 9.95 15.24 7.43
C ILE A 20 8.80 16.13 6.96
N PRO A 21 8.34 16.07 5.68
CA PRO A 21 7.11 16.73 5.26
C PRO A 21 5.87 16.34 6.09
N ALA A 22 5.71 15.06 6.43
CA ALA A 22 4.62 14.58 7.28
C ALA A 22 4.71 15.12 8.72
N LEU A 23 5.92 15.11 9.32
CA LEU A 23 6.16 15.72 10.63
C LEU A 23 5.88 17.23 10.62
N THR A 24 6.20 17.91 9.51
CA THR A 24 5.93 19.34 9.36
C THR A 24 4.43 19.62 9.26
N GLU A 25 3.69 18.74 8.59
CA GLU A 25 2.24 18.79 8.53
C GLU A 25 1.60 18.58 9.91
N LEU A 26 2.06 17.57 10.67
CA LEU A 26 1.63 17.37 12.07
C LEU A 26 1.95 18.56 12.96
N ARG A 27 3.10 19.20 12.77
CA ARG A 27 3.46 20.41 13.49
C ARG A 27 2.53 21.57 13.15
N HIS A 28 2.15 21.72 11.88
CA HIS A 28 1.24 22.74 11.42
C HIS A 28 -0.17 22.59 12.01
N GLN A 29 -0.60 21.33 12.19
CA GLN A 29 -1.90 21.00 12.81
C GLN A 29 -1.84 20.91 14.35
N GLU A 30 -0.71 21.27 14.97
CA GLU A 30 -0.49 21.18 16.42
C GLU A 30 -0.61 19.76 17.00
N LEU A 31 -0.44 18.74 16.14
CA LEU A 31 -0.54 17.32 16.49
C LEU A 31 0.82 16.66 16.75
N LEU A 32 1.94 17.31 16.40
CA LEU A 32 3.25 16.77 16.64
C LEU A 32 3.64 16.91 18.12
N PRO A 33 3.94 15.82 18.84
CA PRO A 33 4.44 15.89 20.21
C PRO A 33 5.70 16.76 20.32
N HIS A 34 5.86 17.42 21.47
CA HIS A 34 7.11 18.10 21.77
C HIS A 34 8.23 17.07 21.93
N GLY A 35 9.32 17.20 21.21
CA GLY A 35 10.44 16.29 21.26
C GLY A 35 11.48 16.60 20.20
N SER A 36 12.64 15.96 20.29
CA SER A 36 13.70 16.07 19.30
C SER A 36 13.53 15.05 18.18
N ILE A 37 13.99 15.40 16.99
CA ILE A 37 14.05 14.53 15.83
C ILE A 37 15.52 14.27 15.53
N LEU A 38 15.96 13.03 15.71
CA LEU A 38 17.34 12.64 15.45
C LEU A 38 17.44 11.88 14.13
N GLY A 39 18.12 12.43 13.15
CA GLY A 39 18.54 11.73 11.96
C GLY A 39 19.86 11.00 12.18
N VAL A 40 19.92 9.74 11.72
CA VAL A 40 21.11 8.89 11.74
C VAL A 40 21.40 8.38 10.34
N GLY A 41 22.65 8.44 9.91
CA GLY A 41 23.07 7.95 8.59
C GLY A 41 24.59 7.79 8.51
N GLN A 42 25.06 7.22 7.40
CA GLN A 42 26.48 6.98 7.14
C GLN A 42 27.20 8.19 6.53
N ASP A 43 26.44 9.15 6.00
CA ASP A 43 27.00 10.32 5.35
C ASP A 43 27.79 11.19 6.33
N ASP A 44 28.89 11.75 5.85
CA ASP A 44 29.75 12.66 6.63
C ASP A 44 29.15 14.06 6.67
N TRP A 45 28.02 14.16 7.39
CA TRP A 45 27.29 15.40 7.59
C TRP A 45 27.30 15.78 9.07
N ASP A 46 27.23 17.08 9.31
CA ASP A 46 26.89 17.66 10.60
C ASP A 46 25.38 18.04 10.63
N THR A 47 24.89 18.41 11.81
CA THR A 47 23.51 18.88 12.00
C THR A 47 23.18 20.09 11.11
N GLY A 48 24.14 21.00 10.90
CA GLY A 48 23.95 22.18 10.07
C GLY A 48 23.72 21.83 8.60
N ARG A 49 24.51 20.89 8.05
CA ARG A 49 24.35 20.41 6.68
C ARG A 49 23.04 19.64 6.51
N PHE A 50 22.69 18.80 7.46
CA PHE A 50 21.43 18.06 7.45
C PHE A 50 20.24 19.02 7.46
N ARG A 51 20.23 20.03 8.34
CA ARG A 51 19.16 21.05 8.39
C ARG A 51 19.03 21.80 7.08
N ARG A 52 20.11 22.21 6.43
CA ARG A 52 20.07 22.87 5.10
C ARG A 52 19.47 21.96 4.05
N HIS A 53 19.91 20.71 3.96
CA HIS A 53 19.35 19.75 3.03
C HIS A 53 17.84 19.58 3.20
N ILE A 54 17.37 19.43 4.44
CA ILE A 54 15.93 19.30 4.73
C ILE A 54 15.18 20.60 4.43
N ALA A 55 15.76 21.76 4.70
CA ALA A 55 15.12 23.05 4.39
C ALA A 55 14.82 23.21 2.89
N ASP A 56 15.79 22.84 2.04
CA ASP A 56 15.64 22.87 0.58
C ASP A 56 14.50 21.92 0.14
N ARG A 57 14.47 20.70 0.68
CA ARG A 57 13.43 19.72 0.35
C ARG A 57 12.04 20.11 0.85
N LEU A 58 11.93 20.67 2.08
CA LEU A 58 10.65 21.16 2.59
C LEU A 58 10.11 22.31 1.75
N SER A 59 10.96 23.20 1.27
CA SER A 59 10.57 24.30 0.37
C SER A 59 10.01 23.76 -0.94
N GLN A 60 10.52 22.65 -1.45
CA GLN A 60 10.05 21.97 -2.65
C GLN A 60 8.73 21.19 -2.43
N TYR A 61 8.64 20.42 -1.35
CA TYR A 61 7.54 19.46 -1.15
C TYR A 61 6.37 20.01 -0.34
N ARG A 62 6.59 21.06 0.47
CA ARG A 62 5.55 21.69 1.32
C ARG A 62 5.64 23.23 1.26
N PRO A 63 5.59 23.84 0.07
CA PRO A 63 5.68 25.30 -0.07
C PRO A 63 4.53 26.03 0.63
N ASN A 64 3.36 25.39 0.75
CA ASN A 64 2.15 25.96 1.33
C ASN A 64 2.13 25.99 2.86
N ILE A 65 3.04 25.28 3.54
CA ILE A 65 3.13 25.36 5.01
C ILE A 65 3.88 26.62 5.40
N PRO A 66 3.39 27.40 6.39
CA PRO A 66 4.04 28.62 6.85
C PRO A 66 5.52 28.45 7.17
N GLN A 67 6.34 29.40 6.80
CA GLN A 67 7.81 29.35 6.99
C GLN A 67 8.18 29.13 8.45
N ALA A 68 7.52 29.79 9.40
CA ALA A 68 7.78 29.64 10.83
C ALA A 68 7.57 28.19 11.32
N VAL A 69 6.59 27.46 10.77
CA VAL A 69 6.33 26.06 11.10
C VAL A 69 7.47 25.19 10.54
N ARG A 70 7.87 25.41 9.29
CA ARG A 70 9.02 24.70 8.68
C ARG A 70 10.30 24.90 9.47
N GLU A 71 10.60 26.16 9.83
CA GLU A 71 11.77 26.51 10.66
C GLU A 71 11.74 25.89 12.04
N SER A 72 10.55 25.78 12.67
CA SER A 72 10.38 25.10 13.96
C SER A 72 10.76 23.62 13.86
N VAL A 73 10.36 22.92 12.81
CA VAL A 73 10.73 21.50 12.59
C VAL A 73 12.23 21.39 12.29
N ILE A 74 12.77 22.23 11.41
CA ILE A 74 14.20 22.25 11.07
C ILE A 74 15.04 22.51 12.33
N GLY A 75 14.61 23.41 13.20
CA GLY A 75 15.27 23.70 14.48
C GLY A 75 15.33 22.51 15.43
N ALA A 76 14.32 21.63 15.39
CA ALA A 76 14.25 20.41 16.21
C ALA A 76 15.09 19.25 15.66
N LEU A 77 15.62 19.34 14.43
CA LEU A 77 16.44 18.29 13.83
C LEU A 77 17.86 18.27 14.41
N GLU A 78 18.32 17.09 14.72
CA GLU A 78 19.72 16.77 15.00
C GLU A 78 20.20 15.71 14.01
N TYR A 79 21.50 15.63 13.74
CA TYR A 79 22.07 14.58 12.92
C TYR A 79 23.28 13.97 13.57
N ARG A 80 23.40 12.64 13.49
CA ARG A 80 24.58 11.89 13.90
C ARG A 80 24.99 10.91 12.81
N LYS A 81 26.29 10.93 12.49
CA LYS A 81 26.89 9.92 11.63
C LYS A 81 27.08 8.64 12.43
N ALA A 82 26.51 7.54 11.96
CA ALA A 82 26.74 6.20 12.50
C ALA A 82 26.43 5.14 11.44
N ASP A 83 27.15 4.03 11.52
CA ASP A 83 26.76 2.80 10.84
C ASP A 83 25.69 2.10 11.70
N VAL A 84 24.46 2.10 11.21
CA VAL A 84 23.31 1.52 11.91
C VAL A 84 23.34 -0.01 11.97
N THR A 85 24.21 -0.65 11.19
CA THR A 85 24.46 -2.11 11.26
C THR A 85 25.47 -2.48 12.33
N ASP A 86 26.25 -1.52 12.83
CA ASP A 86 27.15 -1.67 13.97
C ASP A 86 26.36 -1.45 15.29
N ALA A 87 26.23 -2.50 16.08
CA ALA A 87 25.42 -2.49 17.30
C ALA A 87 25.95 -1.50 18.36
N ASP A 88 27.27 -1.26 18.43
CA ASP A 88 27.86 -0.36 19.42
C ASP A 88 27.66 1.11 19.02
N GLN A 89 27.83 1.45 17.74
CA GLN A 89 27.51 2.78 17.23
C GLN A 89 26.01 3.09 17.37
N LEU A 90 25.13 2.14 17.00
CA LEU A 90 23.69 2.31 17.14
C LEU A 90 23.29 2.48 18.61
N ARG A 91 23.91 1.71 19.53
CA ARG A 91 23.69 1.84 20.98
C ARG A 91 24.14 3.22 21.49
N ALA A 92 25.28 3.70 21.07
CA ALA A 92 25.78 5.02 21.48
C ALA A 92 24.81 6.15 21.08
N VAL A 93 24.16 6.02 19.91
CA VAL A 93 23.19 7.01 19.41
C VAL A 93 21.85 6.95 20.15
N ILE A 94 21.37 5.75 20.49
CA ILE A 94 20.00 5.55 21.04
C ILE A 94 20.00 5.60 22.57
N ALA A 95 21.03 5.07 23.25
CA ALA A 95 21.05 4.92 24.70
C ALA A 95 21.11 6.24 25.50
N GLU A 96 21.40 7.35 24.85
CA GLU A 96 21.53 8.65 25.51
C GLU A 96 20.25 9.19 26.16
N THR A 97 19.09 8.61 25.84
CA THR A 97 17.81 9.22 26.22
C THR A 97 17.24 8.71 27.55
N GLY A 98 17.45 7.45 27.90
CA GLY A 98 16.78 6.84 29.07
C GLY A 98 15.23 6.83 29.01
N GLU A 99 14.65 7.46 28.00
CA GLU A 99 13.21 7.67 27.81
C GLU A 99 12.69 6.88 26.58
N PRO A 100 11.38 6.62 26.49
CA PRO A 100 10.81 5.94 25.34
C PRO A 100 11.10 6.65 24.01
N VAL A 101 11.51 5.90 23.00
CA VAL A 101 11.85 6.40 21.66
C VAL A 101 10.98 5.76 20.60
N ALA A 102 10.73 6.47 19.50
CA ALA A 102 10.23 5.87 18.27
C ALA A 102 11.37 5.79 17.25
N VAL A 103 11.75 4.59 16.85
CA VAL A 103 12.85 4.35 15.91
C VAL A 103 12.26 3.95 14.56
N TYR A 104 12.47 4.79 13.55
CA TYR A 104 12.00 4.58 12.21
C TYR A 104 13.12 4.04 11.30
N LEU A 105 12.90 2.88 10.68
CA LEU A 105 13.83 2.25 9.76
C LEU A 105 13.57 2.74 8.32
N ALA A 106 14.09 3.92 7.98
CA ALA A 106 14.07 4.48 6.62
C ALA A 106 15.26 3.96 5.81
N LEU A 107 15.44 2.64 5.79
CA LEU A 107 16.64 1.93 5.31
C LEU A 107 16.30 0.99 4.16
N PRO A 108 17.28 0.59 3.34
CA PRO A 108 17.11 -0.53 2.43
C PRO A 108 16.77 -1.83 3.19
N PRO A 109 15.87 -2.68 2.66
CA PRO A 109 15.41 -3.89 3.36
C PRO A 109 16.54 -4.87 3.75
N VAL A 110 17.62 -4.89 2.98
CA VAL A 110 18.78 -5.77 3.22
C VAL A 110 19.44 -5.53 4.58
N VAL A 111 19.30 -4.34 5.17
CA VAL A 111 19.87 -4.01 6.49
C VAL A 111 18.86 -4.11 7.64
N PHE A 112 17.60 -4.49 7.38
CA PHE A 112 16.60 -4.59 8.46
C PHE A 112 16.98 -5.63 9.51
N GLU A 113 17.44 -6.81 9.09
CA GLU A 113 17.79 -7.89 10.03
C GLU A 113 18.94 -7.49 10.98
N PRO A 114 20.12 -7.01 10.52
CA PRO A 114 21.19 -6.58 11.42
C PRO A 114 20.76 -5.44 12.35
N VAL A 115 19.97 -4.47 11.85
CA VAL A 115 19.48 -3.35 12.68
C VAL A 115 18.50 -3.83 13.75
N LEU A 116 17.53 -4.68 13.40
CA LEU A 116 16.57 -5.24 14.35
C LEU A 116 17.27 -6.10 15.40
N ARG A 117 18.29 -6.86 15.02
CA ARG A 117 19.14 -7.63 15.95
C ARG A 117 19.88 -6.72 16.93
N ALA A 118 20.44 -5.63 16.45
CA ALA A 118 21.11 -4.65 17.28
C ALA A 118 20.12 -3.97 18.25
N LEU A 119 18.95 -3.55 17.76
CA LEU A 119 17.89 -2.95 18.59
C LEU A 119 17.36 -3.92 19.64
N ALA A 120 17.18 -5.19 19.30
CA ALA A 120 16.74 -6.24 20.23
C ALA A 120 17.75 -6.45 21.39
N ALA A 121 19.04 -6.38 21.09
CA ALA A 121 20.10 -6.52 22.11
C ALA A 121 20.20 -5.32 23.07
N MET A 122 19.67 -4.15 22.70
CA MET A 122 19.82 -2.90 23.49
C MET A 122 18.83 -2.76 24.65
N LYS A 123 17.75 -3.54 24.70
CA LYS A 123 16.67 -3.42 25.70
C LYS A 123 16.16 -1.99 25.80
N LEU A 124 15.51 -1.51 24.74
CA LEU A 124 14.93 -0.17 24.70
C LEU A 124 13.99 0.07 25.89
N PRO A 125 13.85 1.32 26.36
CA PRO A 125 12.88 1.68 27.40
C PRO A 125 11.47 1.19 27.07
N ALA A 126 10.68 0.90 28.10
CA ALA A 126 9.28 0.53 27.94
C ALA A 126 8.54 1.60 27.10
N ASP A 127 7.54 1.17 26.31
CA ASP A 127 6.78 2.01 25.39
C ASP A 127 7.58 2.63 24.22
N SER A 128 8.84 2.22 24.02
CA SER A 128 9.55 2.49 22.77
C SER A 128 8.89 1.77 21.60
N ARG A 129 8.99 2.35 20.41
CA ARG A 129 8.31 1.86 19.20
C ARG A 129 9.30 1.70 18.07
N ILE A 130 9.14 0.63 17.31
CA ILE A 130 9.92 0.35 16.11
C ILE A 130 9.01 0.50 14.91
N VAL A 131 9.41 1.31 13.95
CA VAL A 131 8.67 1.55 12.71
C VAL A 131 9.46 0.98 11.54
N ILE A 132 8.84 0.07 10.81
CA ILE A 132 9.47 -0.68 9.72
C ILE A 132 8.71 -0.39 8.43
N GLU A 133 9.44 -0.03 7.38
CA GLU A 133 8.91 0.14 6.03
C GLU A 133 8.80 -1.20 5.28
N LYS A 134 7.96 -1.23 4.27
CA LYS A 134 7.90 -2.35 3.32
C LYS A 134 9.22 -2.44 2.50
N PRO A 135 9.56 -3.65 2.02
CA PRO A 135 8.91 -4.94 2.19
C PRO A 135 9.26 -5.61 3.54
N PHE A 136 8.28 -6.33 4.11
CA PHE A 136 8.48 -7.11 5.34
C PHE A 136 8.98 -8.51 4.98
N GLY A 137 10.29 -8.64 4.77
CA GLY A 137 10.91 -9.79 4.13
C GLY A 137 10.85 -9.71 2.60
N HIS A 138 11.48 -10.69 1.94
CA HIS A 138 11.49 -10.86 0.49
C HIS A 138 10.84 -12.19 0.04
N ASP A 139 10.52 -13.06 1.01
CA ASP A 139 9.78 -14.31 0.93
C ASP A 139 9.19 -14.67 2.30
N LEU A 140 8.46 -15.77 2.38
CA LEU A 140 7.83 -16.24 3.63
C LEU A 140 8.87 -16.57 4.72
N ALA A 141 10.00 -17.16 4.34
CA ALA A 141 11.03 -17.56 5.29
C ALA A 141 11.68 -16.35 5.96
N SER A 142 12.04 -15.35 5.17
CA SER A 142 12.63 -14.10 5.69
C SER A 142 11.63 -13.26 6.49
N ALA A 143 10.35 -13.23 6.11
CA ALA A 143 9.31 -12.57 6.89
C ALA A 143 9.16 -13.21 8.28
N ARG A 144 9.15 -14.54 8.35
CA ARG A 144 9.14 -15.30 9.62
C ARG A 144 10.39 -15.01 10.46
N ALA A 145 11.57 -15.04 9.84
CA ALA A 145 12.82 -14.74 10.53
C ALA A 145 12.82 -13.33 11.15
N LEU A 146 12.35 -12.30 10.44
CA LEU A 146 12.20 -10.94 10.96
C LEU A 146 11.22 -10.87 12.14
N ASN A 147 10.10 -11.59 12.06
CA ASN A 147 9.12 -11.66 13.14
C ASN A 147 9.68 -12.40 14.38
N GLU A 148 10.35 -13.52 14.20
CA GLU A 148 10.99 -14.28 15.28
C GLU A 148 12.10 -13.47 15.97
N LEU A 149 12.85 -12.70 15.20
CA LEU A 149 13.89 -11.83 15.72
C LEU A 149 13.32 -10.68 16.58
N SER A 150 12.20 -10.09 16.15
CA SER A 150 11.61 -8.94 16.85
C SER A 150 10.76 -9.34 18.06
N ARG A 151 10.02 -10.46 17.99
CA ARG A 151 9.03 -10.90 18.99
C ARG A 151 9.54 -10.98 20.44
N PRO A 152 10.73 -11.53 20.73
CA PRO A 152 11.22 -11.63 22.11
C PRO A 152 11.52 -10.28 22.78
N SER A 153 11.86 -9.25 21.97
CA SER A 153 12.33 -7.96 22.46
C SER A 153 11.30 -6.86 22.35
N PHE A 154 10.38 -6.98 21.38
CA PHE A 154 9.37 -5.97 21.10
C PHE A 154 7.99 -6.62 21.08
N PRO A 155 7.08 -6.29 22.02
CA PRO A 155 5.69 -6.70 21.92
C PRO A 155 5.09 -6.19 20.61
N GLU A 156 4.20 -6.98 19.98
CA GLU A 156 3.64 -6.67 18.66
C GLU A 156 2.99 -5.28 18.59
N ARG A 157 2.40 -4.80 19.70
CA ARG A 157 1.84 -3.45 19.81
C ARG A 157 2.88 -2.31 19.69
N SER A 158 4.17 -2.63 19.84
CA SER A 158 5.29 -1.67 19.74
C SER A 158 5.98 -1.73 18.37
N VAL A 159 5.57 -2.64 17.48
CA VAL A 159 6.13 -2.80 16.13
C VAL A 159 5.11 -2.31 15.10
N PHE A 160 5.43 -1.20 14.44
CA PHE A 160 4.60 -0.56 13.43
C PHE A 160 5.16 -0.89 12.04
N ARG A 161 4.52 -1.82 11.34
CA ARG A 161 4.82 -2.10 9.92
C ARG A 161 3.94 -1.21 9.06
N ILE A 162 4.56 -0.25 8.38
CA ILE A 162 3.87 0.82 7.67
C ILE A 162 3.48 0.37 6.26
N ASP A 163 2.18 0.47 5.98
CA ASP A 163 1.65 0.52 4.62
C ASP A 163 0.85 1.81 4.45
N HIS A 164 1.39 2.75 3.68
CA HIS A 164 0.81 4.07 3.51
C HIS A 164 -0.57 4.06 2.81
N PHE A 165 -0.97 2.96 2.16
CA PHE A 165 -2.31 2.81 1.60
C PHE A 165 -3.38 2.78 2.70
N LEU A 166 -3.10 2.15 3.83
CA LEU A 166 -4.02 2.13 4.97
C LEU A 166 -4.23 3.52 5.60
N GLY A 167 -3.28 4.43 5.41
CA GLY A 167 -3.39 5.84 5.82
C GLY A 167 -4.25 6.70 4.89
N LYS A 168 -4.68 6.18 3.73
CA LYS A 168 -5.54 6.93 2.79
C LYS A 168 -6.98 6.95 3.29
N GLN A 169 -7.58 8.13 3.27
CA GLN A 169 -8.98 8.32 3.70
C GLN A 169 -9.96 7.45 2.92
N THR A 170 -9.76 7.30 1.61
CA THR A 170 -10.65 6.50 0.77
C THR A 170 -10.64 5.03 1.18
N VAL A 171 -9.49 4.49 1.57
CA VAL A 171 -9.40 3.13 2.10
C VAL A 171 -10.18 3.00 3.41
N GLN A 172 -10.06 3.99 4.30
CA GLN A 172 -10.82 4.05 5.55
C GLN A 172 -12.32 4.24 5.29
N ASN A 173 -12.69 4.99 4.24
CA ASN A 173 -14.08 5.18 3.84
C ASN A 173 -14.77 3.88 3.41
N VAL A 174 -14.03 2.87 2.91
CA VAL A 174 -14.60 1.53 2.66
C VAL A 174 -15.20 0.95 3.94
N LEU A 175 -14.53 1.14 5.07
CA LEU A 175 -15.00 0.67 6.39
C LEU A 175 -16.27 1.41 6.82
N GLY A 176 -16.29 2.75 6.68
CA GLY A 176 -17.46 3.57 6.95
C GLY A 176 -18.65 3.21 6.05
N LEU A 177 -18.39 3.06 4.75
CA LEU A 177 -19.41 2.65 3.78
C LEU A 177 -20.04 1.30 4.16
N ARG A 178 -19.24 0.31 4.49
CA ARG A 178 -19.70 -1.02 4.83
C ARG A 178 -20.39 -1.06 6.20
N PHE A 179 -19.71 -0.63 7.24
CA PHE A 179 -20.12 -0.91 8.62
C PHE A 179 -21.02 0.13 9.25
N ALA A 180 -21.17 1.30 8.62
CA ALA A 180 -22.14 2.32 9.05
C ALA A 180 -23.43 2.35 8.20
N ASN A 181 -23.52 1.53 7.13
CA ASN A 181 -24.67 1.56 6.22
C ASN A 181 -25.24 0.15 5.98
N ARG A 182 -26.40 -0.13 6.55
CA ARG A 182 -27.05 -1.44 6.44
C ARG A 182 -27.30 -1.87 4.98
N VAL A 183 -27.59 -0.92 4.10
CA VAL A 183 -27.85 -1.18 2.68
C VAL A 183 -26.66 -1.80 1.95
N PHE A 184 -25.44 -1.42 2.32
CA PHE A 184 -24.24 -2.01 1.70
C PHE A 184 -23.84 -3.32 2.38
N GLU A 185 -23.71 -3.37 3.70
CA GLU A 185 -23.20 -4.58 4.39
C GLU A 185 -24.11 -5.79 4.20
N TYR A 186 -25.43 -5.60 4.13
CA TYR A 186 -26.38 -6.70 3.87
C TYR A 186 -26.14 -7.35 2.49
N LEU A 187 -25.78 -6.55 1.48
CA LEU A 187 -25.48 -7.02 0.12
C LEU A 187 -24.02 -7.43 -0.09
N TRP A 188 -23.18 -7.32 0.96
CA TRP A 188 -21.73 -7.49 0.84
C TRP A 188 -21.30 -8.95 1.03
N ASN A 189 -21.76 -9.83 0.13
CA ASN A 189 -21.51 -11.27 0.19
C ASN A 189 -21.72 -11.95 -1.18
N ARG A 190 -21.37 -13.22 -1.24
CA ARG A 190 -21.46 -14.09 -2.45
C ARG A 190 -22.85 -14.18 -3.09
N ASP A 191 -23.91 -13.96 -2.34
CA ASP A 191 -25.26 -14.08 -2.86
C ASP A 191 -25.64 -12.88 -3.73
N HIS A 192 -24.99 -11.74 -3.51
CA HIS A 192 -25.26 -10.47 -4.20
C HIS A 192 -24.10 -9.97 -5.05
N ILE A 193 -22.84 -10.32 -4.71
CA ILE A 193 -21.64 -9.89 -5.43
C ILE A 193 -21.19 -10.97 -6.38
N GLU A 194 -20.97 -10.59 -7.64
CA GLU A 194 -20.47 -11.46 -8.70
C GLU A 194 -18.94 -11.49 -8.70
N LYS A 195 -18.31 -10.31 -8.60
CA LYS A 195 -16.85 -10.13 -8.70
C LYS A 195 -16.42 -8.88 -7.95
N VAL A 196 -15.20 -8.88 -7.41
CA VAL A 196 -14.52 -7.71 -6.86
C VAL A 196 -13.22 -7.48 -7.64
N GLU A 197 -12.98 -6.24 -8.09
CA GLU A 197 -11.73 -5.84 -8.71
C GLU A 197 -11.02 -4.81 -7.81
N ILE A 198 -9.73 -4.98 -7.62
CA ILE A 198 -8.85 -4.06 -6.90
C ILE A 198 -7.73 -3.70 -7.85
N VAL A 199 -7.79 -2.49 -8.39
CA VAL A 199 -6.92 -2.06 -9.48
C VAL A 199 -6.03 -0.91 -9.03
N TRP A 200 -4.75 -1.01 -9.36
CA TRP A 200 -3.78 0.05 -9.18
C TRP A 200 -2.87 0.16 -10.39
N ASP A 201 -3.37 0.80 -11.43
CA ASP A 201 -2.65 1.06 -12.67
C ASP A 201 -1.99 2.43 -12.64
N GLU A 202 -0.75 2.52 -13.11
CA GLU A 202 0.06 3.74 -13.09
C GLU A 202 0.53 4.13 -14.50
N THR A 203 0.44 5.41 -14.82
CA THR A 203 1.03 6.00 -16.03
C THR A 203 2.54 6.19 -15.92
N VAL A 204 3.09 6.03 -14.73
CA VAL A 204 4.52 6.16 -14.43
C VAL A 204 5.26 4.89 -14.88
N ALA A 205 6.38 5.07 -15.59
CA ALA A 205 7.36 4.02 -15.90
C ALA A 205 8.37 3.85 -14.74
N LEU A 206 9.58 3.39 -14.99
CA LEU A 206 10.60 3.23 -13.93
C LEU A 206 11.16 4.55 -13.41
N GLU A 207 11.25 5.56 -14.25
CA GLU A 207 11.78 6.90 -13.93
C GLU A 207 13.10 6.88 -13.15
N GLY A 208 14.04 6.07 -13.60
CA GLY A 208 15.38 5.92 -12.98
C GLY A 208 15.41 5.04 -11.73
N ARG A 209 14.34 4.36 -11.36
CA ARG A 209 14.25 3.48 -10.19
C ARG A 209 14.48 2.00 -10.52
N ALA A 210 15.11 1.69 -11.65
CA ALA A 210 15.37 0.32 -12.09
C ALA A 210 16.10 -0.51 -11.03
N GLY A 211 17.09 0.06 -10.35
CA GLY A 211 17.86 -0.65 -9.32
C GLY A 211 17.03 -1.29 -8.22
N TYR A 212 15.92 -0.69 -7.84
CA TYR A 212 14.96 -1.26 -6.90
C TYR A 212 13.92 -2.14 -7.60
N TYR A 213 13.26 -1.60 -8.63
CA TYR A 213 12.10 -2.23 -9.23
C TYR A 213 12.43 -3.53 -9.96
N ASP A 214 13.60 -3.60 -10.60
CA ASP A 214 14.05 -4.79 -11.33
C ASP A 214 14.30 -6.02 -10.41
N HIS A 215 14.46 -5.79 -9.11
CA HIS A 215 14.51 -6.86 -8.10
C HIS A 215 13.13 -7.19 -7.50
N SER A 216 12.19 -6.27 -7.59
CA SER A 216 10.88 -6.38 -6.95
C SER A 216 9.81 -6.92 -7.90
N GLY A 217 9.59 -6.27 -9.02
CA GLY A 217 8.48 -6.52 -9.93
C GLY A 217 7.13 -6.07 -9.36
N ALA A 218 6.11 -6.08 -10.20
CA ALA A 218 4.76 -5.62 -9.86
C ALA A 218 4.10 -6.47 -8.74
N LEU A 219 4.34 -7.77 -8.74
CA LEU A 219 3.73 -8.67 -7.76
C LEU A 219 4.22 -8.38 -6.33
N ARG A 220 5.55 -8.21 -6.14
CA ARG A 220 6.10 -7.91 -4.81
C ARG A 220 5.92 -6.46 -4.42
N ASP A 221 6.02 -5.52 -5.39
CA ASP A 221 5.94 -4.10 -5.07
C ASP A 221 4.52 -3.67 -4.67
N MET A 222 3.49 -4.28 -5.29
CA MET A 222 2.11 -3.84 -5.13
C MET A 222 1.16 -4.92 -4.61
N VAL A 223 1.15 -6.12 -5.19
CA VAL A 223 0.16 -7.14 -4.84
C VAL A 223 0.39 -7.68 -3.44
N GLN A 224 1.63 -8.08 -3.12
CA GLN A 224 2.02 -8.71 -1.86
C GLN A 224 1.73 -7.85 -0.61
N ASN A 225 1.63 -6.56 -0.79
CA ASN A 225 1.40 -5.59 0.29
C ASN A 225 0.10 -4.81 0.06
N HIS A 226 0.16 -3.72 -0.67
CA HIS A 226 -0.94 -2.76 -0.84
C HIS A 226 -2.25 -3.40 -1.28
N LEU A 227 -2.25 -4.21 -2.35
CA LEU A 227 -3.49 -4.77 -2.88
C LEU A 227 -4.06 -5.86 -1.98
N LEU A 228 -3.23 -6.65 -1.29
CA LEU A 228 -3.71 -7.57 -0.27
C LEU A 228 -4.27 -6.85 0.97
N GLN A 229 -3.74 -5.67 1.34
CA GLN A 229 -4.36 -4.86 2.39
C GLN A 229 -5.72 -4.27 1.97
N LEU A 230 -5.85 -3.81 0.71
CA LEU A 230 -7.13 -3.40 0.16
C LEU A 230 -8.13 -4.57 0.10
N LEU A 231 -7.66 -5.77 -0.27
CA LEU A 231 -8.46 -7.00 -0.21
C LEU A 231 -8.99 -7.25 1.21
N CYS A 232 -8.13 -7.14 2.24
CA CYS A 232 -8.54 -7.31 3.63
C CYS A 232 -9.66 -6.35 4.00
N VAL A 233 -9.50 -5.05 3.72
CA VAL A 233 -10.50 -4.01 4.03
C VAL A 233 -11.81 -4.24 3.27
N ALA A 234 -11.73 -4.67 2.00
CA ALA A 234 -12.89 -4.97 1.18
C ALA A 234 -13.62 -6.25 1.63
N ALA A 235 -12.90 -7.27 2.10
CA ALA A 235 -13.46 -8.60 2.32
C ALA A 235 -13.68 -9.01 3.79
N MET A 236 -13.14 -8.26 4.77
CA MET A 236 -13.22 -8.63 6.18
C MET A 236 -14.64 -8.62 6.74
N GLU A 237 -14.87 -9.43 7.77
CA GLU A 237 -16.06 -9.32 8.60
C GLU A 237 -16.05 -8.04 9.44
N ALA A 238 -17.22 -7.55 9.83
CA ALA A 238 -17.31 -6.40 10.73
C ALA A 238 -16.54 -6.68 12.04
N PRO A 239 -15.57 -5.82 12.42
CA PRO A 239 -14.87 -6.02 13.69
C PRO A 239 -15.79 -5.70 14.85
N VAL A 240 -15.54 -6.28 16.03
CA VAL A 240 -16.27 -5.99 17.25
C VAL A 240 -16.03 -4.53 17.68
N SER A 241 -14.83 -4.04 17.46
CA SER A 241 -14.44 -2.66 17.67
C SER A 241 -13.27 -2.28 16.75
N PHE A 242 -13.03 -0.97 16.57
CA PHE A 242 -11.86 -0.47 15.85
C PHE A 242 -10.65 -0.30 16.78
N ASN A 243 -10.43 -1.24 17.71
CA ASN A 243 -9.16 -1.35 18.40
C ASN A 243 -8.16 -2.19 17.58
N GLU A 244 -6.88 -2.13 17.96
CA GLU A 244 -5.79 -2.78 17.21
C GLU A 244 -5.96 -4.30 17.08
N ARG A 245 -6.51 -4.98 18.11
CA ARG A 245 -6.70 -6.42 18.12
C ARG A 245 -7.83 -6.82 17.19
N ASP A 246 -9.03 -6.31 17.47
CA ASP A 246 -10.26 -6.73 16.78
C ASP A 246 -10.19 -6.43 15.28
N PHE A 247 -9.64 -5.27 14.91
CA PHE A 247 -9.51 -4.88 13.50
C PHE A 247 -8.49 -5.75 12.75
N ARG A 248 -7.28 -5.93 13.33
CA ARG A 248 -6.23 -6.73 12.69
C ARG A 248 -6.56 -8.21 12.66
N ASP A 249 -7.30 -8.75 13.65
CA ASP A 249 -7.81 -10.13 13.62
C ASP A 249 -8.70 -10.35 12.39
N ARG A 250 -9.61 -9.41 12.07
CA ARG A 250 -10.46 -9.54 10.87
C ARG A 250 -9.67 -9.52 9.58
N LYS A 251 -8.61 -8.74 9.49
CA LYS A 251 -7.73 -8.73 8.31
C LYS A 251 -6.99 -10.07 8.14
N VAL A 252 -6.43 -10.60 9.21
CA VAL A 252 -5.75 -11.90 9.20
C VAL A 252 -6.70 -13.04 8.82
N ASP A 253 -7.95 -13.02 9.31
CA ASP A 253 -8.95 -14.02 8.95
C ASP A 253 -9.18 -14.07 7.43
N VAL A 254 -9.20 -12.91 6.76
CA VAL A 254 -9.30 -12.84 5.29
C VAL A 254 -8.09 -13.51 4.65
N LEU A 255 -6.88 -13.09 5.02
CA LEU A 255 -5.65 -13.61 4.40
C LEU A 255 -5.52 -15.12 4.58
N ARG A 256 -5.84 -15.66 5.77
CA ARG A 256 -5.83 -17.10 6.04
C ARG A 256 -6.84 -17.86 5.20
N ALA A 257 -7.99 -17.25 4.91
CA ALA A 257 -9.02 -17.84 4.07
C ALA A 257 -8.71 -17.75 2.57
N VAL A 258 -7.72 -16.95 2.14
CA VAL A 258 -7.30 -16.93 0.72
C VAL A 258 -6.71 -18.29 0.36
N ARG A 259 -7.30 -18.89 -0.70
CA ARG A 259 -6.85 -20.17 -1.25
C ARG A 259 -5.41 -20.10 -1.71
N ARG A 260 -4.60 -21.07 -1.28
CA ARG A 260 -3.24 -21.26 -1.79
C ARG A 260 -3.32 -21.93 -3.16
N PHE A 261 -2.70 -21.33 -4.17
CA PHE A 261 -2.71 -21.90 -5.51
C PHE A 261 -1.84 -23.14 -5.66
N SER A 262 -2.38 -24.13 -6.34
CA SER A 262 -1.62 -25.18 -6.97
C SER A 262 -0.90 -24.63 -8.23
N PRO A 263 0.10 -25.35 -8.76
CA PRO A 263 0.78 -24.93 -9.98
C PRO A 263 -0.17 -24.68 -11.17
N ASP A 264 -1.20 -25.48 -11.32
CA ASP A 264 -2.19 -25.32 -12.39
C ASP A 264 -3.12 -24.12 -12.18
N GLU A 265 -3.42 -23.79 -10.92
CA GLU A 265 -4.20 -22.60 -10.58
C GLU A 265 -3.39 -21.33 -10.84
N VAL A 266 -2.08 -21.34 -10.60
CA VAL A 266 -1.20 -20.22 -10.98
C VAL A 266 -1.33 -19.92 -12.47
N ALA A 267 -1.30 -20.96 -13.33
CA ALA A 267 -1.43 -20.79 -14.77
C ALA A 267 -2.79 -20.24 -15.21
N ARG A 268 -3.86 -20.59 -14.52
CA ARG A 268 -5.22 -20.17 -14.87
C ARG A 268 -5.62 -18.81 -14.31
N HIS A 269 -5.06 -18.43 -13.18
CA HIS A 269 -5.53 -17.29 -12.38
C HIS A 269 -4.51 -16.17 -12.26
N THR A 270 -3.41 -16.22 -13.03
CA THR A 270 -2.45 -15.11 -13.01
C THR A 270 -2.02 -14.69 -14.41
N VAL A 271 -1.73 -13.41 -14.56
CA VAL A 271 -1.12 -12.81 -15.75
C VAL A 271 0.09 -12.02 -15.31
N ARG A 272 1.23 -12.21 -15.99
CA ARG A 272 2.39 -11.34 -15.87
C ARG A 272 2.73 -10.75 -17.22
N ALA A 273 3.11 -9.48 -17.23
CA ALA A 273 3.51 -8.82 -18.46
C ALA A 273 4.54 -7.72 -18.21
N ARG A 274 5.12 -7.24 -19.29
CA ARG A 274 6.14 -6.21 -19.30
C ARG A 274 5.86 -5.20 -20.40
N TYR A 275 6.03 -3.89 -20.10
CA TYR A 275 5.82 -2.88 -21.12
C TYR A 275 6.95 -2.90 -22.15
N THR A 276 6.58 -2.65 -23.39
CA THR A 276 7.44 -2.34 -24.51
C THR A 276 7.43 -0.84 -24.77
N ASN A 277 8.20 -0.39 -25.76
CA ASN A 277 8.18 1.01 -26.17
C ASN A 277 6.77 1.46 -26.51
N GLY A 278 6.47 2.74 -26.22
CA GLY A 278 5.18 3.35 -26.51
C GLY A 278 5.13 4.78 -26.02
N ARG A 279 3.92 5.32 -25.89
CA ARG A 279 3.73 6.72 -25.50
C ARG A 279 2.66 6.85 -24.42
N VAL A 280 3.00 7.54 -23.33
CA VAL A 280 2.07 7.86 -22.22
C VAL A 280 1.87 9.38 -22.18
N GLY A 281 0.70 9.85 -22.57
CA GLY A 281 0.47 11.27 -22.78
C GLY A 281 1.44 11.83 -23.85
N GLU A 282 2.26 12.79 -23.48
CA GLU A 282 3.27 13.38 -24.38
C GLU A 282 4.67 12.76 -24.23
N ARG A 283 4.85 11.80 -23.32
CA ARG A 283 6.14 11.18 -23.02
C ARG A 283 6.35 9.90 -23.83
N ASP A 284 7.46 9.82 -24.55
CA ASP A 284 7.93 8.57 -25.14
C ASP A 284 8.56 7.72 -24.05
N ILE A 285 8.13 6.46 -23.95
CA ILE A 285 8.59 5.50 -22.96
C ILE A 285 9.40 4.43 -23.71
N PRO A 286 10.66 4.13 -23.31
CA PRO A 286 11.44 3.06 -23.91
C PRO A 286 10.87 1.70 -23.55
N ASN A 287 11.35 0.64 -24.22
CA ASN A 287 11.09 -0.72 -23.76
C ASN A 287 11.69 -0.92 -22.36
N TYR A 288 11.01 -1.65 -21.51
CA TYR A 288 11.48 -1.95 -20.14
C TYR A 288 12.91 -2.52 -20.13
N LEU A 289 13.23 -3.40 -21.07
CA LEU A 289 14.55 -4.01 -21.17
C LEU A 289 15.66 -3.03 -21.59
N ASP A 290 15.29 -1.91 -22.19
CA ASP A 290 16.22 -0.85 -22.61
C ASP A 290 16.39 0.23 -21.51
N GLU A 291 15.66 0.12 -20.41
CA GLU A 291 15.77 1.07 -19.28
C GLU A 291 17.11 0.88 -18.57
N PRO A 292 17.83 1.97 -18.25
CA PRO A 292 19.13 1.90 -17.59
C PRO A 292 19.06 1.16 -16.24
N GLY A 293 19.86 0.10 -16.09
CA GLY A 293 19.96 -0.69 -14.86
C GLY A 293 19.03 -1.90 -14.78
N VAL A 294 18.23 -2.16 -15.81
CA VAL A 294 17.44 -3.39 -15.96
C VAL A 294 18.31 -4.56 -16.42
N GLN A 295 18.06 -5.75 -15.87
CA GLN A 295 18.72 -7.00 -16.26
C GLN A 295 17.66 -7.96 -16.83
N ALA A 296 17.79 -8.27 -18.12
CA ALA A 296 16.81 -9.06 -18.88
C ALA A 296 16.61 -10.50 -18.35
N ASP A 297 17.65 -11.09 -17.76
CA ASP A 297 17.64 -12.44 -17.22
C ASP A 297 16.80 -12.58 -15.94
N ARG A 298 16.50 -11.49 -15.26
CA ARG A 298 15.62 -11.52 -14.08
C ARG A 298 14.17 -11.80 -14.39
N GLN A 299 13.76 -11.62 -15.63
CA GLN A 299 12.36 -11.83 -16.03
C GLN A 299 11.35 -11.05 -15.18
N THR A 300 11.71 -9.80 -14.83
CA THR A 300 10.88 -8.95 -13.99
C THR A 300 9.66 -8.45 -14.75
N GLU A 301 8.49 -8.57 -14.15
CA GLU A 301 7.23 -8.10 -14.69
C GLU A 301 6.94 -6.65 -14.24
N THR A 302 6.32 -5.87 -15.13
CA THR A 302 5.82 -4.52 -14.84
C THR A 302 4.31 -4.45 -14.76
N PHE A 303 3.66 -5.58 -14.96
CA PHE A 303 2.23 -5.78 -14.83
C PHE A 303 1.97 -7.15 -14.18
N ALA A 304 1.08 -7.17 -13.22
CA ALA A 304 0.60 -8.37 -12.57
C ALA A 304 -0.92 -8.31 -12.39
N GLU A 305 -1.61 -9.39 -12.77
CA GLU A 305 -3.01 -9.61 -12.45
C GLU A 305 -3.17 -10.98 -11.82
N VAL A 306 -3.87 -11.02 -10.69
CA VAL A 306 -4.06 -12.25 -9.90
C VAL A 306 -5.52 -12.34 -9.50
N THR A 307 -6.21 -13.42 -9.87
CA THR A 307 -7.58 -13.69 -9.45
C THR A 307 -7.58 -14.62 -8.24
N LEU A 308 -7.77 -14.07 -7.05
CA LEU A 308 -7.80 -14.80 -5.78
C LEU A 308 -9.22 -15.25 -5.42
N PHE A 309 -9.30 -16.31 -4.60
CA PHE A 309 -10.54 -16.82 -4.02
C PHE A 309 -10.41 -16.91 -2.50
N ILE A 310 -11.46 -16.48 -1.79
CA ILE A 310 -11.53 -16.51 -0.33
C ILE A 310 -12.50 -17.63 0.07
N ASP A 311 -11.96 -18.70 0.67
CA ASP A 311 -12.71 -19.90 1.04
C ASP A 311 -13.35 -19.74 2.42
N ASN A 312 -14.37 -18.88 2.49
CA ASN A 312 -15.23 -18.72 3.66
C ASN A 312 -16.71 -18.60 3.25
N TRP A 313 -17.62 -18.54 4.19
CA TRP A 313 -19.06 -18.51 3.92
C TRP A 313 -19.48 -17.26 3.17
N ARG A 314 -18.86 -16.12 3.47
CA ARG A 314 -19.20 -14.84 2.84
C ARG A 314 -18.79 -14.80 1.36
N TRP A 315 -17.65 -15.39 0.99
CA TRP A 315 -17.00 -15.15 -0.28
C TRP A 315 -16.81 -16.36 -1.19
N ALA A 316 -17.16 -17.58 -0.71
CA ALA A 316 -16.93 -18.78 -1.49
C ALA A 316 -17.50 -18.66 -2.91
N GLY A 317 -16.62 -18.80 -3.92
CA GLY A 317 -16.95 -18.70 -5.33
C GLY A 317 -16.92 -17.31 -5.95
N VAL A 318 -16.70 -16.24 -5.17
CA VAL A 318 -16.53 -14.87 -5.69
C VAL A 318 -15.06 -14.65 -6.08
N PRO A 319 -14.74 -14.30 -7.33
CA PRO A 319 -13.39 -13.94 -7.75
C PRO A 319 -13.02 -12.53 -7.26
N PHE A 320 -11.82 -12.39 -6.71
CA PHE A 320 -11.17 -11.13 -6.37
C PHE A 320 -10.01 -10.92 -7.32
N VAL A 321 -10.15 -9.98 -8.25
CA VAL A 321 -9.12 -9.65 -9.25
C VAL A 321 -8.25 -8.51 -8.71
N LEU A 322 -7.00 -8.79 -8.43
CA LEU A 322 -6.00 -7.82 -8.01
C LEU A 322 -5.12 -7.51 -9.22
N ARG A 323 -5.09 -6.26 -9.64
CA ARG A 323 -4.36 -5.82 -10.83
C ARG A 323 -3.50 -4.61 -10.55
N THR A 324 -2.28 -4.62 -11.09
CA THR A 324 -1.39 -3.46 -11.09
C THR A 324 -0.49 -3.47 -12.31
N GLY A 325 -0.15 -2.29 -12.84
CA GLY A 325 0.76 -2.15 -13.96
C GLY A 325 1.40 -0.77 -14.04
N LYS A 326 2.56 -0.68 -14.68
CA LYS A 326 3.27 0.57 -14.96
C LYS A 326 3.20 0.94 -16.44
N ALA A 327 3.46 2.22 -16.72
CA ALA A 327 3.44 2.77 -18.08
C ALA A 327 2.13 2.49 -18.83
N LEU A 328 1.00 2.43 -18.13
CA LEU A 328 -0.32 2.27 -18.71
C LEU A 328 -0.88 3.61 -19.24
N GLY A 329 -1.93 3.57 -20.05
CA GLY A 329 -2.48 4.75 -20.71
C GLY A 329 -3.16 5.75 -19.77
N ARG A 330 -3.60 5.29 -18.59
CA ARG A 330 -4.23 6.11 -17.55
C ARG A 330 -4.00 5.54 -16.17
N ASP A 331 -3.96 6.41 -15.18
CA ASP A 331 -4.03 5.98 -13.78
C ASP A 331 -5.44 5.47 -13.48
N LYS A 332 -5.51 4.26 -12.90
CA LYS A 332 -6.76 3.63 -12.50
C LYS A 332 -6.57 3.02 -11.12
N ASN A 333 -7.00 3.74 -10.10
CA ASN A 333 -6.79 3.38 -8.69
C ASN A 333 -8.16 3.24 -8.04
N GLU A 334 -8.72 2.03 -8.01
CA GLU A 334 -10.09 1.82 -7.58
C GLU A 334 -10.35 0.41 -7.03
N ILE A 335 -11.38 0.31 -6.20
CA ILE A 335 -12.04 -0.94 -5.84
C ILE A 335 -13.40 -0.94 -6.53
N VAL A 336 -13.69 -1.98 -7.30
CA VAL A 336 -14.95 -2.11 -8.05
C VAL A 336 -15.69 -3.35 -7.57
N ILE A 337 -16.92 -3.14 -7.13
CA ILE A 337 -17.84 -4.21 -6.70
C ILE A 337 -18.87 -4.39 -7.79
N HIS A 338 -18.85 -5.55 -8.45
CA HIS A 338 -19.84 -5.94 -9.43
C HIS A 338 -20.93 -6.76 -8.76
N TYR A 339 -22.15 -6.22 -8.74
CA TYR A 339 -23.29 -6.95 -8.22
C TYR A 339 -23.81 -7.95 -9.24
N ARG A 340 -24.44 -9.01 -8.77
CA ARG A 340 -25.11 -9.96 -9.64
C ARG A 340 -26.28 -9.28 -10.38
N PRO A 341 -26.59 -9.70 -11.61
CA PRO A 341 -27.76 -9.20 -12.31
C PRO A 341 -29.05 -9.56 -11.54
N VAL A 342 -30.11 -8.78 -11.76
CA VAL A 342 -31.42 -9.09 -11.18
C VAL A 342 -31.88 -10.48 -11.64
N PRO A 343 -32.48 -11.32 -10.78
CA PRO A 343 -32.84 -12.69 -11.12
C PRO A 343 -33.97 -12.77 -12.14
N HIS A 344 -34.78 -11.73 -12.23
CA HIS A 344 -35.88 -11.60 -13.20
C HIS A 344 -36.10 -10.13 -13.52
N LEU A 345 -36.22 -9.81 -14.81
CA LEU A 345 -36.51 -8.47 -15.30
C LEU A 345 -37.93 -8.43 -15.87
N PRO A 346 -38.91 -7.73 -15.25
CA PRO A 346 -40.28 -7.65 -15.76
C PRO A 346 -40.48 -6.62 -16.89
N PHE A 347 -39.39 -6.03 -17.38
CA PHE A 347 -39.40 -5.04 -18.47
C PHE A 347 -39.20 -5.72 -19.82
N GLU A 348 -39.90 -5.24 -20.86
CA GLU A 348 -39.87 -5.84 -22.22
C GLU A 348 -38.59 -5.50 -23.03
N GLN A 349 -37.63 -4.82 -22.42
CA GLN A 349 -36.36 -4.46 -23.06
C GLN A 349 -35.24 -5.44 -22.74
N ALA A 350 -34.11 -5.32 -23.45
CA ALA A 350 -32.89 -6.05 -23.11
C ALA A 350 -32.47 -5.76 -21.65
N ALA A 351 -31.87 -6.76 -21.00
CA ALA A 351 -31.42 -6.60 -19.61
C ALA A 351 -30.44 -5.41 -19.48
N PRO A 352 -30.72 -4.46 -18.60
CA PRO A 352 -29.81 -3.35 -18.35
C PRO A 352 -28.52 -3.84 -17.69
N PRO A 353 -27.43 -3.07 -17.69
CA PRO A 353 -26.20 -3.45 -17.01
C PRO A 353 -26.45 -3.71 -15.52
N ALA A 354 -25.74 -4.70 -14.98
CA ALA A 354 -25.76 -4.98 -13.55
C ALA A 354 -25.24 -3.76 -12.76
N ASN A 355 -25.69 -3.63 -11.52
CA ASN A 355 -25.22 -2.53 -10.66
C ASN A 355 -23.73 -2.68 -10.39
N VAL A 356 -23.01 -1.57 -10.39
CA VAL A 356 -21.58 -1.51 -10.08
C VAL A 356 -21.32 -0.39 -9.10
N LEU A 357 -20.64 -0.70 -7.99
CA LEU A 357 -20.13 0.28 -7.05
C LEU A 357 -18.63 0.46 -7.30
N ARG A 358 -18.20 1.69 -7.60
CA ARG A 358 -16.80 2.07 -7.78
C ARG A 358 -16.34 2.97 -6.64
N LEU A 359 -15.26 2.59 -6.00
CA LEU A 359 -14.59 3.36 -4.96
C LEU A 359 -13.23 3.79 -5.52
N ARG A 360 -13.16 5.01 -6.07
CA ARG A 360 -11.92 5.56 -6.60
C ARG A 360 -11.04 6.03 -5.46
N LEU A 361 -9.77 5.64 -5.52
CA LEU A 361 -8.77 5.92 -4.49
C LEU A 361 -7.88 7.13 -4.86
N ASN A 362 -8.03 7.66 -6.07
CA ASN A 362 -7.40 8.88 -6.54
C ASN A 362 -8.01 9.30 -7.90
N PRO A 363 -8.74 10.45 -8.01
CA PRO A 363 -9.26 11.24 -6.88
C PRO A 363 -10.31 10.46 -6.07
N ASP A 364 -10.50 10.90 -4.82
CA ASP A 364 -11.40 10.24 -3.87
C ASP A 364 -12.87 10.45 -4.27
N ARG A 365 -13.51 9.41 -4.80
CA ARG A 365 -14.88 9.46 -5.30
C ARG A 365 -15.57 8.10 -5.17
N MET A 366 -16.86 8.12 -4.85
CA MET A 366 -17.72 6.95 -4.87
C MET A 366 -18.78 7.10 -5.97
N GLU A 367 -19.00 6.04 -6.76
CA GLU A 367 -19.97 5.99 -7.84
C GLU A 367 -20.77 4.68 -7.75
N LEU A 368 -22.10 4.77 -7.78
CA LEU A 368 -23.01 3.62 -7.84
C LEU A 368 -23.84 3.69 -9.13
N GLY A 369 -23.59 2.76 -10.06
CA GLY A 369 -24.39 2.57 -11.24
C GLY A 369 -25.73 1.94 -10.89
N VAL A 370 -26.82 2.58 -11.28
CA VAL A 370 -28.22 2.12 -11.08
C VAL A 370 -29.00 2.24 -12.37
N ASN A 371 -30.12 1.52 -12.47
CA ASN A 371 -31.03 1.63 -13.59
C ASN A 371 -32.31 2.32 -13.12
N ILE A 372 -32.72 3.36 -13.82
CA ILE A 372 -33.90 4.18 -13.52
C ILE A 372 -34.81 4.26 -14.75
N ASN A 373 -36.03 4.74 -14.58
CA ASN A 373 -36.88 4.98 -15.73
C ASN A 373 -36.37 6.17 -16.55
N GLY A 374 -36.11 5.94 -17.82
CA GLY A 374 -35.58 6.93 -18.76
C GLY A 374 -36.63 7.79 -19.44
N PRO A 375 -36.23 8.78 -20.26
CA PRO A 375 -37.16 9.67 -20.98
C PRO A 375 -37.85 9.01 -22.18
N GLY A 376 -37.44 7.81 -22.60
CA GLY A 376 -37.93 7.11 -23.78
C GLY A 376 -39.35 6.56 -23.70
N GLY A 377 -40.01 6.69 -22.55
CA GLY A 377 -41.39 6.20 -22.31
C GLY A 377 -41.53 5.53 -20.94
N PRO A 378 -42.77 5.22 -20.51
CA PRO A 378 -42.98 4.50 -19.27
C PRO A 378 -42.36 3.10 -19.35
N LEU A 379 -41.66 2.72 -18.28
CA LEU A 379 -41.01 1.40 -18.14
C LEU A 379 -39.82 1.16 -19.08
N VAL A 380 -39.23 2.20 -19.68
CA VAL A 380 -37.98 2.12 -20.41
C VAL A 380 -36.83 2.49 -19.45
N LEU A 381 -35.92 1.54 -19.19
CA LEU A 381 -34.83 1.73 -18.25
C LEU A 381 -33.61 2.35 -18.95
N ASP A 382 -33.04 3.35 -18.30
CA ASP A 382 -31.75 3.93 -18.64
C ASP A 382 -30.76 3.81 -17.48
N PRO A 383 -29.45 3.59 -17.74
CA PRO A 383 -28.45 3.60 -16.69
C PRO A 383 -28.25 5.04 -16.16
N ALA A 384 -28.09 5.15 -14.84
CA ALA A 384 -27.75 6.39 -14.16
C ALA A 384 -26.64 6.14 -13.14
N THR A 385 -25.89 7.18 -12.79
CA THR A 385 -24.83 7.10 -11.77
C THR A 385 -25.15 8.01 -10.59
N LEU A 386 -25.21 7.43 -9.40
CA LEU A 386 -25.21 8.16 -8.16
C LEU A 386 -23.76 8.36 -7.73
N ALA A 387 -23.32 9.60 -7.57
CA ALA A 387 -21.93 9.91 -7.23
C ALA A 387 -21.81 10.79 -6.00
N ALA A 388 -20.78 10.54 -5.20
CA ALA A 388 -20.38 11.40 -4.09
C ALA A 388 -18.88 11.67 -4.19
N GLU A 389 -18.51 12.95 -4.17
CA GLU A 389 -17.13 13.38 -4.00
C GLU A 389 -16.80 13.43 -2.52
N LEU A 390 -15.63 12.94 -2.15
CA LEU A 390 -15.17 12.94 -0.78
C LEU A 390 -14.36 14.19 -0.51
N ALA A 391 -14.52 14.77 0.68
CA ALA A 391 -13.71 15.92 1.09
C ALA A 391 -12.22 15.53 1.11
N PRO A 392 -11.31 16.43 0.73
CA PRO A 392 -9.87 16.19 0.80
C PRO A 392 -9.44 15.79 2.22
N GLN A 393 -8.52 14.85 2.31
CA GLN A 393 -7.95 14.42 3.58
C GLN A 393 -7.16 15.56 4.23
N GLU A 394 -7.40 15.83 5.52
CA GLU A 394 -6.70 16.87 6.28
C GLU A 394 -5.22 16.54 6.50
N LEU A 395 -4.90 15.27 6.71
CA LEU A 395 -3.55 14.75 6.89
C LEU A 395 -3.14 13.86 5.72
N SER A 396 -1.91 14.00 5.24
CA SER A 396 -1.36 13.04 4.30
C SER A 396 -1.27 11.64 4.93
N ALA A 397 -1.24 10.60 4.09
CA ALA A 397 -1.19 9.21 4.58
C ALA A 397 -0.02 8.96 5.55
N TYR A 398 1.16 9.52 5.25
CA TYR A 398 2.32 9.42 6.16
C TYR A 398 2.12 10.20 7.45
N ALA A 399 1.51 11.39 7.41
CA ALA A 399 1.23 12.17 8.62
C ALA A 399 0.25 11.41 9.53
N ARG A 400 -0.80 10.82 8.95
CA ARG A 400 -1.75 9.99 9.71
C ARG A 400 -1.06 8.81 10.39
N LEU A 401 -0.25 8.05 9.65
CA LEU A 401 0.46 6.88 10.21
C LEU A 401 1.50 7.27 11.25
N LEU A 402 2.22 8.38 11.07
CA LEU A 402 3.14 8.88 12.10
C LEU A 402 2.41 9.34 13.35
N LEU A 403 1.24 9.98 13.22
CA LEU A 403 0.40 10.30 14.37
C LEU A 403 0.00 9.03 15.15
N ASP A 404 -0.45 8.00 14.44
CA ASP A 404 -0.77 6.70 15.04
C ASP A 404 0.46 6.06 15.73
N VAL A 405 1.66 6.22 15.15
CA VAL A 405 2.91 5.82 15.83
C VAL A 405 3.14 6.62 17.10
N PHE A 406 2.93 7.94 17.13
CA PHE A 406 3.10 8.76 18.33
C PHE A 406 2.05 8.47 19.41
N ASP A 407 0.84 8.10 19.03
CA ASP A 407 -0.23 7.74 19.95
C ASP A 407 -0.16 6.27 20.43
N GLY A 408 0.61 5.42 19.74
CA GLY A 408 0.66 3.99 19.99
C GLY A 408 -0.56 3.24 19.47
N ASN A 409 -1.22 3.81 18.50
CA ASN A 409 -2.37 3.23 17.84
C ASN A 409 -1.94 2.36 16.66
N ALA A 410 -1.85 1.06 16.86
CA ALA A 410 -1.42 0.12 15.82
C ALA A 410 -2.55 -0.41 14.93
N VAL A 411 -3.74 0.20 14.94
CA VAL A 411 -4.92 -0.24 14.17
C VAL A 411 -4.59 -0.35 12.67
N LEU A 412 -3.97 0.68 12.09
CA LEU A 412 -3.60 0.73 10.67
C LEU A 412 -2.20 0.14 10.38
N SER A 413 -1.54 -0.43 11.38
CA SER A 413 -0.26 -1.11 11.20
C SER A 413 -0.48 -2.56 10.79
N ILE A 414 0.39 -3.09 9.92
CA ILE A 414 0.39 -4.50 9.52
C ILE A 414 0.94 -5.35 10.67
N ARG A 415 0.22 -6.39 11.05
CA ARG A 415 0.66 -7.34 12.07
C ARG A 415 1.65 -8.35 11.46
N GLY A 416 2.52 -8.92 12.29
CA GLY A 416 3.54 -9.86 11.82
C GLY A 416 2.96 -11.07 11.07
N ASP A 417 1.86 -11.64 11.55
CA ASP A 417 1.19 -12.76 10.88
C ASP A 417 0.47 -12.34 9.58
N GLU A 418 -0.01 -11.09 9.46
CA GLU A 418 -0.52 -10.57 8.18
C GLU A 418 0.59 -10.56 7.13
N ALA A 419 1.80 -10.13 7.50
CA ALA A 419 2.95 -10.12 6.60
C ALA A 419 3.31 -11.55 6.14
N GLU A 420 3.31 -12.53 7.06
CA GLU A 420 3.56 -13.92 6.74
C GLU A 420 2.48 -14.51 5.82
N GLU A 421 1.19 -14.26 6.11
CA GLU A 421 0.08 -14.75 5.29
C GLU A 421 0.09 -14.12 3.89
N SER A 422 0.47 -12.85 3.77
CA SER A 422 0.63 -12.20 2.47
C SER A 422 1.71 -12.90 1.62
N TRP A 423 2.83 -13.29 2.22
CA TRP A 423 3.85 -14.09 1.53
C TRP A 423 3.37 -15.50 1.20
N ARG A 424 2.63 -16.16 2.10
CA ARG A 424 2.03 -17.48 1.84
C ARG A 424 1.15 -17.48 0.58
N ILE A 425 0.44 -16.38 0.31
CA ILE A 425 -0.42 -16.23 -0.86
C ILE A 425 0.40 -16.07 -2.15
N VAL A 426 1.43 -15.20 -2.15
CA VAL A 426 2.14 -14.85 -3.37
C VAL A 426 3.32 -15.78 -3.72
N GLU A 427 3.87 -16.51 -2.75
CA GLU A 427 5.03 -17.38 -2.97
C GLU A 427 4.79 -18.49 -4.01
N PRO A 428 3.63 -19.19 -4.05
CA PRO A 428 3.33 -20.14 -5.12
C PRO A 428 3.29 -19.48 -6.50
N ILE A 429 2.80 -18.25 -6.60
CA ILE A 429 2.75 -17.48 -7.85
C ILE A 429 4.17 -17.17 -8.33
N LEU A 430 5.01 -16.64 -7.44
CA LEU A 430 6.42 -16.36 -7.75
C LEU A 430 7.19 -17.61 -8.17
N SER A 431 6.92 -18.75 -7.52
CA SER A 431 7.54 -20.03 -7.89
C SER A 431 7.10 -20.50 -9.28
N GLY A 432 5.78 -20.46 -9.55
CA GLY A 432 5.24 -20.83 -10.87
C GLY A 432 5.75 -19.93 -11.99
N TRP A 433 5.92 -18.63 -11.73
CA TRP A 433 6.48 -17.71 -12.70
C TRP A 433 7.98 -17.97 -12.97
N ARG A 434 8.77 -18.27 -11.93
CA ARG A 434 10.18 -18.64 -12.09
C ARG A 434 10.38 -19.97 -12.80
N GLU A 435 9.47 -20.92 -12.61
CA GLU A 435 9.47 -22.22 -13.29
C GLU A 435 9.01 -22.14 -14.75
N GLY A 436 8.66 -20.96 -15.25
CA GLY A 436 8.22 -20.76 -16.64
C GLY A 436 6.83 -21.33 -16.94
N ARG A 437 5.97 -21.53 -15.92
CA ARG A 437 4.60 -22.04 -16.10
C ARG A 437 3.69 -21.06 -16.79
N ILE A 438 4.06 -19.78 -16.83
CA ILE A 438 3.33 -18.70 -17.49
C ILE A 438 4.32 -17.88 -18.29
N ASP A 439 3.99 -17.65 -19.54
CA ASP A 439 4.77 -16.80 -20.42
C ASP A 439 4.71 -15.34 -19.97
N MET A 440 5.85 -14.65 -20.12
CA MET A 440 5.88 -13.20 -19.98
C MET A 440 5.18 -12.60 -21.21
N ARG A 441 4.03 -11.96 -20.97
CA ARG A 441 3.34 -11.20 -22.03
C ARG A 441 3.98 -9.82 -22.19
N GLU A 442 3.63 -9.15 -23.28
CA GLU A 442 4.07 -7.77 -23.53
C GLU A 442 2.84 -6.88 -23.76
N TYR A 443 2.98 -5.60 -23.44
CA TYR A 443 2.02 -4.55 -23.74
C TYR A 443 2.73 -3.26 -24.12
N ALA A 444 2.21 -2.51 -25.09
CA ALA A 444 2.77 -1.21 -25.44
C ALA A 444 2.58 -0.21 -24.28
N ALA A 445 3.59 0.55 -23.93
CA ALA A 445 3.44 1.68 -23.02
C ALA A 445 2.34 2.63 -23.54
N GLY A 446 1.44 3.07 -22.65
CA GLY A 446 0.27 3.87 -23.00
C GLY A 446 -0.97 3.07 -23.40
N SER A 447 -0.91 1.73 -23.44
CA SER A 447 -2.07 0.88 -23.63
C SER A 447 -2.83 0.60 -22.32
N ASP A 448 -3.94 -0.14 -22.39
CA ASP A 448 -4.68 -0.59 -21.22
C ASP A 448 -4.11 -1.89 -20.59
N GLY A 449 -2.90 -2.32 -21.01
CA GLY A 449 -2.25 -3.54 -20.52
C GLY A 449 -2.38 -4.73 -21.47
N PRO A 450 -1.90 -5.93 -21.05
CA PRO A 450 -1.92 -7.11 -21.89
C PRO A 450 -3.37 -7.57 -22.18
N GLY A 451 -3.75 -7.61 -23.46
CA GLY A 451 -5.10 -8.00 -23.91
C GLY A 451 -6.07 -6.85 -24.21
N GLY A 452 -5.66 -5.61 -24.02
CA GLY A 452 -6.50 -4.40 -24.15
C GLY A 452 -7.05 -4.08 -25.55
N GLU A 453 -6.78 -4.89 -26.56
CA GLU A 453 -7.40 -4.72 -27.89
C GLU A 453 -8.81 -5.32 -27.99
N LYS A 454 -9.22 -6.19 -27.07
CA LYS A 454 -10.52 -6.88 -27.13
C LYS A 454 -11.69 -6.12 -26.48
N GLU A 455 -11.42 -5.14 -25.61
CA GLU A 455 -12.50 -4.40 -24.92
C GLU A 455 -12.97 -3.13 -25.66
N ARG A 456 -12.26 -2.66 -26.69
CA ARG A 456 -12.67 -1.48 -27.47
C ARG A 456 -13.90 -1.68 -28.35
N GLY A 457 -14.45 -2.89 -28.41
CA GLY A 457 -15.61 -3.23 -29.23
C GLY A 457 -16.96 -3.31 -28.51
N ALA A 458 -17.00 -3.12 -27.18
CA ALA A 458 -18.20 -3.27 -26.37
C ALA A 458 -18.78 -1.97 -25.78
N ASP A 459 -18.06 -0.83 -25.92
CA ASP A 459 -18.48 0.48 -25.39
C ASP A 459 -18.70 1.54 -26.51
N SER A 460 -19.12 1.13 -27.71
CA SER A 460 -19.55 2.03 -28.79
C SER A 460 -21.05 1.96 -29.04
#